data_6f886942cacf21ed7efb01015118813b
#
_entry.id   6f886942cacf21ed7efb01015118813b
#
_cell.length_a   1.000
_cell.length_b   1.000
_cell.length_c   1.000
_cell.angle_alpha   90.00
_cell.angle_beta   90.00
_cell.angle_gamma   90.00
#
_symmetry.space_group_name_H-M   'P 1'
#
loop_
_entity.id
_entity.type
_entity.pdbx_description
1 polymer ?
#
loop_
_entity_poly.entity_id
_entity_poly.type
_entity_poly.pdbx_seq_one_letter_code
_entity_poly.pdbx_strand_id
1 'polypeptide(L)'
;MTFSSPPLPAPLLVVCLCADWCGVCREYRSRFDQVQAKVLAHFPQAQFLWIDVEDQADLLDPLDVDDFPTLLLAVGNEPRFFGPITPQAETLERLIRIQTQDAEALALADPQVAALVTRIRSEWA
;
A
#
# COMPACT_ATOMS: atom_id res chain seq x y z
N MET A 1 -18.96 3.92 3.90
CA MET A 1 -17.99 4.72 3.14
C MET A 1 -17.97 4.23 1.72
N THR A 2 -18.09 5.12 0.78
CA THR A 2 -18.15 4.76 -0.64
C THR A 2 -16.91 5.29 -1.38
N PHE A 3 -16.35 4.45 -2.24
CA PHE A 3 -15.30 4.86 -3.15
C PHE A 3 -15.97 5.22 -4.48
N SER A 4 -16.23 6.51 -4.70
CA SER A 4 -16.89 6.99 -5.91
C SER A 4 -15.94 7.85 -6.71
N SER A 5 -14.97 7.22 -7.34
CA SER A 5 -14.00 7.93 -8.17
C SER A 5 -14.04 7.41 -9.59
N PRO A 6 -13.59 8.22 -10.57
CA PRO A 6 -13.46 7.73 -11.93
C PRO A 6 -12.44 6.59 -11.98
N PRO A 7 -12.47 5.77 -13.04
CA PRO A 7 -11.47 4.71 -13.19
C PRO A 7 -10.05 5.28 -13.13
N LEU A 8 -9.17 4.57 -12.44
CA LEU A 8 -7.77 4.95 -12.36
C LEU A 8 -7.08 4.68 -13.70
N PRO A 9 -6.06 5.49 -14.05
CA PRO A 9 -5.31 5.28 -15.30
C PRO A 9 -4.48 3.99 -15.30
N ALA A 10 -4.25 3.40 -14.12
CA ALA A 10 -3.49 2.18 -13.96
C ALA A 10 -3.93 1.50 -12.67
N PRO A 11 -3.66 0.18 -12.49
CA PRO A 11 -4.10 -0.52 -11.29
C PRO A 11 -3.50 0.03 -10.00
N LEU A 12 -4.32 0.08 -8.96
CA LEU A 12 -3.89 0.48 -7.62
C LEU A 12 -3.08 -0.65 -6.98
N LEU A 13 -1.98 -0.29 -6.32
CA LEU A 13 -1.18 -1.20 -5.51
C LEU A 13 -1.20 -0.71 -4.07
N VAL A 14 -1.55 -1.60 -3.14
CA VAL A 14 -1.54 -1.32 -1.71
C VAL A 14 -0.71 -2.39 -1.03
N VAL A 15 0.39 -1.97 -0.40
CA VAL A 15 1.33 -2.89 0.25
C VAL A 15 1.45 -2.54 1.72
N CYS A 16 1.26 -3.52 2.57
CA CYS A 16 1.53 -3.40 4.00
C CYS A 16 2.87 -4.06 4.31
N LEU A 17 3.78 -3.28 4.89
CA LEU A 17 5.10 -3.75 5.29
C LEU A 17 5.07 -3.93 6.80
N CYS A 18 5.24 -5.16 7.25
CA CYS A 18 5.14 -5.52 8.67
C CYS A 18 6.19 -6.58 9.02
N ALA A 19 6.21 -6.98 10.29
CA ALA A 19 7.07 -8.05 10.76
C ALA A 19 6.23 -9.05 11.56
N ASP A 20 6.49 -10.35 11.39
CA ASP A 20 5.72 -11.42 12.04
C ASP A 20 5.76 -11.33 13.57
N TRP A 21 6.87 -10.88 14.13
CA TRP A 21 7.03 -10.77 15.58
C TRP A 21 6.26 -9.58 16.18
N CYS A 22 5.77 -8.67 15.34
CA CYS A 22 5.09 -7.47 15.81
C CYS A 22 3.61 -7.77 16.11
N GLY A 23 3.20 -7.61 17.36
CA GLY A 23 1.82 -7.84 17.77
C GLY A 23 0.82 -6.92 17.09
N VAL A 24 1.20 -5.66 16.86
CA VAL A 24 0.36 -4.68 16.14
C VAL A 24 0.10 -5.17 14.73
N CYS A 25 1.10 -5.69 14.05
CA CYS A 25 0.95 -6.21 12.69
C CYS A 25 -0.01 -7.39 12.65
N ARG A 26 0.09 -8.30 13.60
CA ARG A 26 -0.80 -9.47 13.66
C ARG A 26 -2.25 -9.07 13.85
N GLU A 27 -2.51 -8.08 14.69
CA GLU A 27 -3.85 -7.54 14.88
C GLU A 27 -4.35 -6.76 13.67
N TYR A 28 -3.45 -6.07 13.00
CA TYR A 28 -3.78 -5.24 11.85
C TYR A 28 -4.18 -6.07 10.63
N ARG A 29 -3.74 -7.33 10.54
CA ARG A 29 -3.99 -8.18 9.38
C ARG A 29 -5.48 -8.27 9.01
N SER A 30 -6.34 -8.48 10.00
CA SER A 30 -7.78 -8.58 9.74
C SER A 30 -8.38 -7.25 9.26
N ARG A 31 -7.89 -6.13 9.80
CA ARG A 31 -8.32 -4.80 9.38
C ARG A 31 -7.91 -4.50 7.95
N PHE A 32 -6.68 -4.89 7.59
CA PHE A 32 -6.17 -4.76 6.24
C PHE A 32 -7.02 -5.56 5.26
N ASP A 33 -7.36 -6.80 5.62
CA ASP A 33 -8.21 -7.66 4.79
C ASP A 33 -9.61 -7.10 4.61
N GLN A 34 -10.18 -6.45 5.64
CA GLN A 34 -11.49 -5.79 5.55
C GLN A 34 -11.45 -4.62 4.55
N VAL A 35 -10.41 -3.81 4.59
CA VAL A 35 -10.25 -2.70 3.66
C VAL A 35 -10.06 -3.22 2.25
N GLN A 36 -9.29 -4.29 2.08
CA GLN A 36 -9.09 -4.93 0.79
C GLN A 36 -10.43 -5.33 0.16
N ALA A 37 -11.32 -5.96 0.92
CA ALA A 37 -12.62 -6.38 0.41
C ALA A 37 -13.45 -5.20 -0.09
N LYS A 38 -13.45 -4.09 0.67
CA LYS A 38 -14.18 -2.89 0.29
C LYS A 38 -13.61 -2.24 -0.97
N VAL A 39 -12.29 -2.14 -1.04
CA VAL A 39 -11.62 -1.49 -2.17
C VAL A 39 -11.77 -2.32 -3.45
N LEU A 40 -11.66 -3.63 -3.36
CA LEU A 40 -11.80 -4.50 -4.53
C LEU A 40 -13.21 -4.44 -5.13
N ALA A 41 -14.23 -4.09 -4.35
CA ALA A 41 -15.58 -3.90 -4.87
C ALA A 41 -15.66 -2.72 -5.85
N HIS A 42 -14.77 -1.73 -5.72
CA HIS A 42 -14.74 -0.53 -6.57
C HIS A 42 -13.56 -0.53 -7.55
N PHE A 43 -12.46 -1.17 -7.17
CA PHE A 43 -11.26 -1.27 -8.01
C PHE A 43 -10.87 -2.75 -8.11
N PRO A 44 -11.58 -3.54 -8.96
CA PRO A 44 -11.37 -4.99 -8.99
C PRO A 44 -9.98 -5.41 -9.47
N GLN A 45 -9.22 -4.51 -10.08
CA GLN A 45 -7.85 -4.80 -10.50
C GLN A 45 -6.80 -4.34 -9.48
N ALA A 46 -7.23 -3.79 -8.34
CA ALA A 46 -6.30 -3.41 -7.28
C ALA A 46 -5.58 -4.64 -6.74
N GLN A 47 -4.31 -4.46 -6.41
CA GLN A 47 -3.49 -5.51 -5.81
C GLN A 47 -3.15 -5.14 -4.39
N PHE A 48 -3.46 -6.03 -3.45
CA PHE A 48 -3.14 -5.87 -2.02
C PHE A 48 -2.11 -6.92 -1.65
N LEU A 49 -1.00 -6.48 -1.07
CA LEU A 49 0.09 -7.36 -0.66
C LEU A 49 0.44 -7.13 0.80
N TRP A 50 0.72 -8.22 1.49
CA TRP A 50 1.25 -8.20 2.85
C TRP A 50 2.67 -8.75 2.79
N ILE A 51 3.66 -7.91 3.08
CA ILE A 51 5.07 -8.27 2.94
C ILE A 51 5.74 -8.21 4.30
N ASP A 52 6.38 -9.32 4.69
CA ASP A 52 7.22 -9.35 5.87
C ASP A 52 8.59 -8.77 5.53
N VAL A 53 8.98 -7.73 6.28
CA VAL A 53 10.21 -6.98 5.98
C VAL A 53 11.47 -7.79 6.23
N GLU A 54 11.41 -8.80 7.09
CA GLU A 54 12.57 -9.64 7.36
C GLU A 54 12.73 -10.72 6.29
N ASP A 55 11.62 -11.32 5.85
CA ASP A 55 11.64 -12.32 4.79
C ASP A 55 12.04 -11.72 3.44
N GLN A 56 11.69 -10.45 3.22
CA GLN A 56 11.92 -9.76 1.94
C GLN A 56 12.92 -8.61 2.07
N ALA A 57 13.91 -8.77 2.95
CA ALA A 57 14.89 -7.71 3.20
C ALA A 57 15.62 -7.28 1.92
N ASP A 58 15.95 -8.23 1.05
CA ASP A 58 16.65 -7.94 -0.21
C ASP A 58 15.77 -7.10 -1.16
N LEU A 59 14.45 -7.36 -1.14
CA LEU A 59 13.51 -6.60 -1.96
C LEU A 59 13.45 -5.14 -1.52
N LEU A 60 13.53 -4.90 -0.21
CA LEU A 60 13.39 -3.57 0.37
C LEU A 60 14.66 -2.75 0.32
N ASP A 61 15.83 -3.39 0.32
CA ASP A 61 17.12 -2.69 0.32
C ASP A 61 17.20 -1.68 -0.85
N PRO A 62 17.63 -0.43 -0.65
CA PRO A 62 18.23 0.16 0.56
C PRO A 62 17.24 0.86 1.51
N LEU A 63 15.94 0.64 1.38
CA LEU A 63 14.97 1.28 2.26
C LEU A 63 14.92 0.59 3.62
N ASP A 64 14.89 1.39 4.67
CA ASP A 64 14.71 0.90 6.04
C ASP A 64 13.26 1.11 6.46
N VAL A 65 12.66 0.08 7.07
CA VAL A 65 11.31 0.16 7.61
C VAL A 65 11.39 -0.18 9.10
N ASP A 66 11.26 0.84 9.92
CA ASP A 66 11.43 0.71 11.37
C ASP A 66 10.11 0.80 12.14
N ASP A 67 9.10 1.43 11.54
CA ASP A 67 7.78 1.60 12.15
C ASP A 67 6.77 0.70 11.45
N PHE A 68 5.92 0.04 12.25
CA PHE A 68 4.93 -0.89 11.72
C PHE A 68 3.53 -0.51 12.19
N PRO A 69 2.50 -0.60 11.33
CA PRO A 69 2.62 -0.92 9.91
C PRO A 69 3.09 0.26 9.08
N THR A 70 3.86 -0.02 8.03
CA THR A 70 4.22 0.96 7.00
C THR A 70 3.48 0.60 5.72
N LEU A 71 2.89 1.61 5.09
CA LEU A 71 2.12 1.41 3.87
C LEU A 71 2.84 2.00 2.66
N LEU A 72 2.70 1.31 1.55
CA LEU A 72 3.12 1.78 0.24
C LEU A 72 1.89 1.77 -0.66
N LEU A 73 1.60 2.90 -1.29
CA LEU A 73 0.54 3.00 -2.30
C LEU A 73 1.14 3.46 -3.62
N ALA A 74 0.67 2.83 -4.70
CA ALA A 74 1.08 3.21 -6.05
C ALA A 74 -0.10 3.05 -7.01
N VAL A 75 -0.08 3.85 -8.07
CA VAL A 75 -1.00 3.71 -9.20
C VAL A 75 -0.13 3.31 -10.40
N GLY A 76 -0.31 2.07 -10.88
CA GLY A 76 0.63 1.49 -11.82
C GLY A 76 2.01 1.37 -11.17
N ASN A 77 3.00 1.99 -11.78
CA ASN A 77 4.37 2.04 -11.23
C ASN A 77 4.68 3.37 -10.55
N GLU A 78 3.70 4.25 -10.43
CA GLU A 78 3.87 5.57 -9.84
C GLU A 78 3.60 5.54 -8.34
N PRO A 79 4.61 5.73 -7.48
CA PRO A 79 4.38 5.76 -6.04
C PRO A 79 3.57 7.00 -5.64
N ARG A 80 2.64 6.81 -4.72
CA ARG A 80 1.76 7.87 -4.23
C ARG A 80 1.94 8.13 -2.75
N PHE A 81 2.33 7.12 -1.99
CA PHE A 81 2.52 7.23 -0.55
C PHE A 81 3.47 6.15 -0.06
N PHE A 82 4.35 6.50 0.88
CA PHE A 82 5.20 5.55 1.57
C PHE A 82 5.49 6.08 2.98
N GLY A 83 5.05 5.36 4.01
CA GLY A 83 5.29 5.75 5.38
C GLY A 83 4.46 4.98 6.39
N PRO A 84 4.75 5.16 7.68
CA PRO A 84 3.96 4.52 8.74
C PRO A 84 2.57 5.13 8.84
N ILE A 85 1.60 4.31 9.24
CA ILE A 85 0.24 4.76 9.53
C ILE A 85 -0.23 4.17 10.85
N THR A 86 -1.28 4.75 11.43
CA THR A 86 -1.92 4.16 12.61
C THR A 86 -2.64 2.87 12.20
N PRO A 87 -2.65 1.83 13.07
CA PRO A 87 -3.20 0.52 12.72
C PRO A 87 -4.73 0.47 12.83
N GLN A 88 -5.40 1.36 12.13
CA GLN A 88 -6.85 1.47 12.11
C GLN A 88 -7.35 1.37 10.68
N ALA A 89 -8.46 0.65 10.49
CA ALA A 89 -9.04 0.48 9.16
C ALA A 89 -9.41 1.82 8.53
N GLU A 90 -9.97 2.74 9.30
CA GLU A 90 -10.38 4.06 8.79
C GLU A 90 -9.21 4.88 8.26
N THR A 91 -8.04 4.75 8.87
CA THR A 91 -6.84 5.46 8.41
C THR A 91 -6.44 5.00 7.01
N LEU A 92 -6.42 3.69 6.79
CA LEU A 92 -6.09 3.12 5.49
C LEU A 92 -7.16 3.47 4.45
N GLU A 93 -8.43 3.35 4.79
CA GLU A 93 -9.53 3.71 3.88
C GLU A 93 -9.43 5.17 3.44
N ARG A 94 -9.17 6.07 4.39
CA ARG A 94 -9.03 7.51 4.10
C ARG A 94 -7.85 7.77 3.19
N LEU A 95 -6.71 7.13 3.48
CA LEU A 95 -5.51 7.29 2.67
C LEU A 95 -5.74 6.83 1.23
N ILE A 96 -6.34 5.67 1.05
CA ILE A 96 -6.66 5.15 -0.29
C ILE A 96 -7.62 6.09 -1.00
N ARG A 97 -8.65 6.57 -0.31
CA ARG A 97 -9.63 7.48 -0.90
C ARG A 97 -8.99 8.78 -1.37
N ILE A 98 -8.12 9.38 -0.54
CA ILE A 98 -7.42 10.61 -0.90
C ILE A 98 -6.58 10.39 -2.15
N GLN A 99 -5.86 9.29 -2.23
CA GLN A 99 -4.96 9.02 -3.35
C GLN A 99 -5.69 8.60 -4.63
N THR A 100 -6.92 8.11 -4.53
CA THR A 100 -7.68 7.64 -5.69
C THR A 100 -8.72 8.63 -6.18
N GLN A 101 -9.25 9.51 -5.31
CA GLN A 101 -10.29 10.46 -5.68
C GLN A 101 -9.74 11.80 -6.16
N ASP A 102 -8.51 12.13 -5.77
CA ASP A 102 -7.88 13.38 -6.19
C ASP A 102 -7.15 13.18 -7.50
N ALA A 103 -7.75 13.68 -8.58
CA ALA A 103 -7.16 13.59 -9.92
C ALA A 103 -5.83 14.35 -10.04
N GLU A 104 -5.57 15.27 -9.11
CA GLU A 104 -4.35 16.07 -9.08
C GLU A 104 -3.35 15.56 -8.06
N ALA A 105 -3.60 14.39 -7.45
CA ALA A 105 -2.66 13.80 -6.50
C ALA A 105 -1.30 13.60 -7.19
N LEU A 106 -0.26 14.13 -6.53
CA LEU A 106 1.08 14.09 -7.07
C LEU A 106 1.77 12.78 -6.75
N ALA A 107 2.61 12.32 -7.68
CA ALA A 107 3.50 11.21 -7.43
C ALA A 107 4.45 11.55 -6.30
N LEU A 108 4.80 10.55 -5.49
CA LEU A 108 5.84 10.68 -4.48
C LEU A 108 7.20 10.73 -5.18
N ALA A 109 7.90 11.85 -5.04
CA ALA A 109 9.19 12.07 -5.71
C ALA A 109 10.34 11.45 -4.93
N ASP A 110 10.38 10.12 -4.88
CA ASP A 110 11.42 9.35 -4.20
C ASP A 110 11.88 8.22 -5.11
N PRO A 111 13.11 8.30 -5.68
CA PRO A 111 13.61 7.28 -6.60
C PRO A 111 13.73 5.89 -5.96
N GLN A 112 14.03 5.81 -4.68
CA GLN A 112 14.15 4.53 -3.98
C GLN A 112 12.79 3.85 -3.82
N VAL A 113 11.75 4.62 -3.52
CA VAL A 113 10.39 4.11 -3.43
C VAL A 113 9.89 3.71 -4.82
N ALA A 114 10.16 4.51 -5.84
CA ALA A 114 9.80 4.18 -7.22
C ALA A 114 10.45 2.87 -7.66
N ALA A 115 11.72 2.66 -7.32
CA ALA A 115 12.43 1.42 -7.61
C ALA A 115 11.82 0.23 -6.87
N LEU A 116 11.41 0.43 -5.61
CA LEU A 116 10.73 -0.60 -4.85
C LEU A 116 9.40 -1.02 -5.51
N VAL A 117 8.60 -0.05 -5.96
CA VAL A 117 7.35 -0.34 -6.67
C VAL A 117 7.62 -1.20 -7.91
N THR A 118 8.65 -0.85 -8.68
CA THR A 118 9.03 -1.61 -9.86
C THR A 118 9.41 -3.05 -9.51
N ARG A 119 10.19 -3.25 -8.45
CA ARG A 119 10.57 -4.59 -8.00
C ARG A 119 9.37 -5.40 -7.55
N ILE A 120 8.45 -4.78 -6.79
CA ILE A 120 7.24 -5.44 -6.33
C ILE A 120 6.36 -5.85 -7.51
N ARG A 121 6.15 -4.96 -8.47
CA ARG A 121 5.35 -5.27 -9.66
C ARG A 121 5.94 -6.44 -10.45
N SER A 122 7.26 -6.51 -10.52
CA SER A 122 7.96 -7.59 -11.21
C SER A 122 7.81 -8.93 -10.47
N GLU A 123 7.88 -8.93 -9.14
CA GLU A 123 7.83 -10.12 -8.31
C GLU A 123 6.42 -10.72 -8.21
N TRP A 124 5.39 -9.87 -8.14
CA TRP A 124 4.00 -10.28 -7.98
C TRP A 124 3.11 -9.92 -9.17
N ALA A 125 3.68 -9.90 -10.34
CA ALA A 125 2.93 -9.59 -11.57
C ALA A 125 1.87 -10.64 -11.89
#